data_ea0171f2d178054bef5b3fc818ab02e0
#
_entry.id   ea0171f2d178054bef5b3fc818ab02e0
#
_cell.length_a   1.000
_cell.length_b   1.000
_cell.length_c   1.000
_cell.angle_alpha   90.00
_cell.angle_beta   90.00
_cell.angle_gamma   90.00
#
_symmetry.space_group_name_H-M   'P 1'
#
loop_
_entity.id
_entity.type
_entity.pdbx_description
1 polymer ?
#
loop_
_entity_poly.entity_id
_entity_poly.type
_entity_poly.pdbx_seq_one_letter_code
_entity_poly.pdbx_strand_id
1 'polypeptide(L)'
;MVESKSREEFISDNLRLVNHLCKRFSGRGIEYDDLYGAGCVGLIKAVDSFDESRGFCFSTYAVPVILGEIRRLFRDGGSVKVSRSVKELALKIAKVQSALEYKLCRFTLCELFKKAEFNYILLVRFKL
;
A
#
# COMPACT_ATOMS: atom_id res chain seq x y z
N MET A 1 16.64 21.04 28.34
CA MET A 1 17.70 20.16 27.81
C MET A 1 17.02 18.98 27.13
N VAL A 2 16.89 19.00 25.82
CA VAL A 2 16.44 17.85 25.07
C VAL A 2 17.69 16.99 24.87
N GLU A 3 17.78 15.87 25.60
CA GLU A 3 18.82 14.87 25.36
C GLU A 3 18.79 14.49 23.90
N SER A 4 19.91 14.66 23.22
CA SER A 4 20.10 14.20 21.85
C SER A 4 20.02 12.67 21.88
N LYS A 5 18.83 12.12 21.60
CA LYS A 5 18.65 10.67 21.45
C LYS A 5 19.67 10.16 20.45
N SER A 6 20.31 9.03 20.78
CA SER A 6 21.22 8.41 19.83
C SER A 6 20.44 8.03 18.57
N ARG A 7 21.09 8.05 17.40
CA ARG A 7 20.49 7.65 16.13
C ARG A 7 19.77 6.28 16.22
N GLU A 8 20.33 5.36 16.97
CA GLU A 8 19.80 4.01 17.19
C GLU A 8 18.50 4.01 18.01
N GLU A 9 18.45 4.81 19.07
CA GLU A 9 17.25 4.99 19.89
C GLU A 9 16.13 5.61 19.07
N PHE A 10 16.45 6.61 18.23
CA PHE A 10 15.48 7.24 17.37
C PHE A 10 14.89 6.26 16.34
N ILE A 11 15.71 5.38 15.76
CA ILE A 11 15.24 4.31 14.85
C ILE A 11 14.34 3.33 15.62
N SER A 12 14.76 2.89 16.82
CA SER A 12 14.03 1.92 17.63
C SER A 12 12.63 2.43 18.02
N ASP A 13 12.52 3.69 18.41
CA ASP A 13 11.24 4.32 18.75
C ASP A 13 10.25 4.35 17.57
N ASN A 14 10.78 4.41 16.36
CA ASN A 14 9.98 4.52 15.14
C ASN A 14 9.71 3.18 14.41
N LEU A 15 10.21 2.04 14.92
CA LEU A 15 9.92 0.72 14.33
C LEU A 15 8.43 0.38 14.30
N ARG A 16 7.64 0.89 15.25
CA ARG A 16 6.19 0.71 15.26
C ARG A 16 5.51 1.30 14.02
N LEU A 17 6.06 2.41 13.47
CA LEU A 17 5.59 3.02 12.24
C LEU A 17 5.79 2.08 11.04
N VAL A 18 6.96 1.43 10.95
CA VAL A 18 7.26 0.43 9.91
C VAL A 18 6.27 -0.73 9.97
N ASN A 19 6.09 -1.29 11.17
CA ASN A 19 5.15 -2.39 11.38
C ASN A 19 3.72 -2.03 10.92
N HIS A 20 3.23 -0.85 11.28
CA HIS A 20 1.91 -0.38 10.87
C HIS A 20 1.77 -0.26 9.35
N LEU A 21 2.80 0.25 8.67
CA LEU A 21 2.80 0.39 7.22
C LEU A 21 2.88 -0.96 6.51
N CYS A 22 3.73 -1.90 6.99
CA CYS A 22 3.89 -3.23 6.39
C CYS A 22 2.61 -4.07 6.46
N LYS A 23 1.84 -3.98 7.55
CA LYS A 23 0.54 -4.67 7.69
C LYS A 23 -0.43 -4.36 6.55
N ARG A 24 -0.41 -3.14 6.00
CA ARG A 24 -1.28 -2.74 4.87
C ARG A 24 -0.92 -3.42 3.55
N PHE A 25 0.29 -3.97 3.44
CA PHE A 25 0.79 -4.65 2.24
C PHE A 25 0.88 -6.16 2.41
N SER A 26 0.61 -6.69 3.61
CA SER A 26 0.57 -8.12 3.89
C SER A 26 -0.46 -8.83 2.99
N GLY A 27 -0.15 -10.07 2.58
CA GLY A 27 -1.05 -10.88 1.74
C GLY A 27 -1.00 -10.57 0.24
N ARG A 28 -0.05 -9.74 -0.22
CA ARG A 28 0.10 -9.38 -1.64
C ARG A 28 1.19 -10.18 -2.38
N GLY A 29 1.50 -11.39 -1.90
CA GLY A 29 2.46 -12.28 -2.56
C GLY A 29 3.93 -12.05 -2.17
N ILE A 30 4.20 -11.22 -1.18
CA ILE A 30 5.51 -11.02 -0.56
C ILE A 30 5.40 -11.40 0.91
N GLU A 31 6.40 -12.08 1.43
CA GLU A 31 6.48 -12.47 2.82
C GLU A 31 6.58 -11.24 3.73
N TYR A 32 6.00 -11.34 4.93
CA TYR A 32 5.95 -10.20 5.85
C TYR A 32 7.35 -9.74 6.28
N ASP A 33 8.27 -10.68 6.47
CA ASP A 33 9.64 -10.38 6.90
C ASP A 33 10.41 -9.59 5.85
N ASP A 34 10.20 -9.88 4.57
CA ASP A 34 10.78 -9.13 3.46
C ASP A 34 10.20 -7.70 3.41
N LEU A 35 8.88 -7.56 3.61
CA LEU A 35 8.22 -6.26 3.68
C LEU A 35 8.75 -5.42 4.85
N TYR A 36 8.93 -6.07 6.00
CA TYR A 36 9.44 -5.43 7.20
C TYR A 36 10.90 -5.00 7.01
N GLY A 37 11.74 -5.87 6.45
CA GLY A 37 13.13 -5.55 6.11
C GLY A 37 13.25 -4.35 5.17
N ALA A 38 12.46 -4.32 4.08
CA ALA A 38 12.41 -3.17 3.17
C ALA A 38 11.92 -1.89 3.87
N GLY A 39 10.94 -2.03 4.75
CA GLY A 39 10.43 -0.92 5.56
C GLY A 39 11.49 -0.35 6.52
N CYS A 40 12.29 -1.20 7.16
CA CYS A 40 13.41 -0.79 8.02
C CYS A 40 14.49 -0.04 7.23
N VAL A 41 14.83 -0.51 6.02
CA VAL A 41 15.75 0.22 5.12
C VAL A 41 15.20 1.62 4.80
N GLY A 42 13.90 1.72 4.53
CA GLY A 42 13.24 3.00 4.30
C GLY A 42 13.29 3.92 5.52
N LEU A 43 13.09 3.38 6.73
CA LEU A 43 13.19 4.14 7.98
C LEU A 43 14.60 4.68 8.21
N ILE A 44 15.63 3.86 8.02
CA ILE A 44 17.04 4.28 8.17
C ILE A 44 17.35 5.43 7.21
N LYS A 45 16.99 5.30 5.94
CA LYS A 45 17.15 6.37 4.94
C LYS A 45 16.41 7.65 5.34
N ALA A 46 15.22 7.51 5.92
CA ALA A 46 14.46 8.67 6.38
C ALA A 46 15.15 9.36 7.55
N VAL A 47 15.70 8.62 8.53
CA VAL A 47 16.45 9.18 9.66
C VAL A 47 17.71 9.91 9.18
N ASP A 48 18.46 9.32 8.24
CA ASP A 48 19.70 9.89 7.72
C ASP A 48 19.48 11.17 6.88
N SER A 49 18.30 11.34 6.30
CA SER A 49 17.98 12.47 5.41
C SER A 49 16.99 13.47 6.03
N PHE A 50 16.58 13.25 7.28
CA PHE A 50 15.62 14.12 7.94
C PHE A 50 16.29 15.40 8.45
N ASP A 51 15.67 16.53 8.12
CA ASP A 51 16.10 17.85 8.53
C ASP A 51 15.03 18.48 9.44
N GLU A 52 15.33 18.55 10.74
CA GLU A 52 14.43 19.11 11.76
C GLU A 52 14.19 20.62 11.57
N SER A 53 15.11 21.33 10.91
CA SER A 53 15.01 22.77 10.70
C SER A 53 13.80 23.18 9.84
N ARG A 54 13.24 22.24 9.07
CA ARG A 54 12.07 22.45 8.22
C ARG A 54 10.73 22.50 8.97
N GLY A 55 10.72 22.22 10.27
CA GLY A 55 9.51 22.32 11.10
C GLY A 55 8.43 21.28 10.84
N PHE A 56 8.70 20.24 10.06
CA PHE A 56 7.76 19.14 9.82
C PHE A 56 7.99 17.99 10.81
N CYS A 57 6.91 17.29 11.17
CA CYS A 57 7.01 16.09 11.99
C CYS A 57 7.73 14.97 11.22
N PHE A 58 8.64 14.25 11.90
CA PHE A 58 9.40 13.14 11.31
C PHE A 58 8.52 12.12 10.62
N SER A 59 7.40 11.73 11.23
CA SER A 59 6.48 10.74 10.65
C SER A 59 5.93 11.17 9.28
N THR A 60 5.68 12.46 9.07
CA THR A 60 5.20 13.00 7.79
C THR A 60 6.25 12.80 6.68
N TYR A 61 7.53 12.92 7.02
CA TYR A 61 8.62 12.69 6.09
C TYR A 61 8.93 11.19 5.91
N ALA A 62 8.94 10.42 6.98
CA ALA A 62 9.33 9.01 6.97
C ALA A 62 8.32 8.12 6.21
N VAL A 63 7.01 8.37 6.36
CA VAL A 63 5.97 7.55 5.72
C VAL A 63 6.16 7.41 4.21
N PRO A 64 6.29 8.47 3.40
CA PRO A 64 6.50 8.33 1.96
C PRO A 64 7.82 7.64 1.60
N VAL A 65 8.89 7.81 2.39
CA VAL A 65 10.18 7.16 2.15
C VAL A 65 10.08 5.65 2.39
N ILE A 66 9.48 5.24 3.51
CA ILE A 66 9.25 3.82 3.83
C ILE A 66 8.36 3.17 2.77
N LEU A 67 7.26 3.82 2.38
CA LEU A 67 6.38 3.32 1.33
C LEU A 67 7.08 3.23 -0.03
N GLY A 68 8.03 4.10 -0.30
CA GLY A 68 8.87 4.06 -1.50
C GLY A 68 9.68 2.77 -1.58
N GLU A 69 10.36 2.38 -0.49
CA GLU A 69 11.15 1.14 -0.43
C GLU A 69 10.27 -0.11 -0.47
N ILE A 70 9.14 -0.12 0.22
CA ILE A 70 8.18 -1.23 0.13
C ILE A 70 7.68 -1.41 -1.31
N ARG A 71 7.30 -0.33 -2.00
CA ARG A 71 6.87 -0.39 -3.41
C ARG A 71 7.99 -0.84 -4.35
N ARG A 72 9.23 -0.47 -4.03
CA ARG A 72 10.41 -0.94 -4.78
C ARG A 72 10.54 -2.45 -4.68
N LEU A 73 10.37 -3.02 -3.49
CA LEU A 73 10.38 -4.47 -3.29
C LEU A 73 9.33 -5.17 -4.18
N PHE A 74 8.11 -4.64 -4.27
CA PHE A 74 7.07 -5.17 -5.17
C PHE A 74 7.44 -5.08 -6.65
N ARG A 75 8.19 -4.06 -7.04
CA ARG A 75 8.62 -3.89 -8.42
C ARG A 75 9.75 -4.84 -8.79
N ASP A 76 10.68 -5.03 -7.86
CA ASP A 76 11.92 -5.77 -8.09
C ASP A 76 11.80 -7.26 -7.67
N GLY A 77 10.90 -7.57 -6.73
CA GLY A 77 10.71 -8.90 -6.12
C GLY A 77 9.79 -9.87 -6.90
N GLY A 78 9.31 -9.50 -8.07
CA GLY A 78 8.52 -10.44 -8.90
C GLY A 78 9.41 -11.54 -9.48
N SER A 79 9.04 -12.82 -9.28
CA SER A 79 9.74 -13.99 -9.82
C SER A 79 9.84 -13.99 -11.35
N VAL A 80 9.01 -13.21 -12.03
CA VAL A 80 9.05 -12.97 -13.48
C VAL A 80 9.22 -11.48 -13.74
N LYS A 81 10.32 -11.12 -14.42
CA LYS A 81 10.60 -9.74 -14.81
C LYS A 81 9.68 -9.33 -15.98
N VAL A 82 8.50 -8.80 -15.62
CA VAL A 82 7.52 -8.32 -16.61
C VAL A 82 7.96 -6.94 -17.11
N SER A 83 8.00 -6.75 -18.43
CA SER A 83 8.35 -5.47 -19.05
C SER A 83 7.38 -4.36 -18.63
N ARG A 84 7.86 -3.11 -18.65
CA ARG A 84 7.05 -1.95 -18.28
C ARG A 84 5.80 -1.81 -19.14
N SER A 85 5.93 -2.06 -20.45
CA SER A 85 4.81 -2.01 -21.41
C SER A 85 3.69 -2.99 -21.07
N VAL A 86 4.05 -4.21 -20.64
CA VAL A 86 3.06 -5.23 -20.23
C VAL A 86 2.38 -4.84 -18.93
N LYS A 87 3.11 -4.27 -17.96
CA LYS A 87 2.52 -3.75 -16.72
C LYS A 87 1.54 -2.60 -16.99
N GLU A 88 1.89 -1.68 -17.87
CA GLU A 88 1.02 -0.57 -18.27
C GLU A 88 -0.24 -1.06 -19.01
N LEU A 89 -0.09 -2.06 -19.87
CA LEU A 89 -1.23 -2.69 -20.55
C LEU A 89 -2.16 -3.39 -19.56
N ALA A 90 -1.61 -4.15 -18.61
CA ALA A 90 -2.38 -4.81 -17.56
C ALA A 90 -3.18 -3.80 -16.71
N LEU A 91 -2.59 -2.66 -16.36
CA LEU A 91 -3.28 -1.58 -15.64
C LEU A 91 -4.40 -0.95 -16.47
N LYS A 92 -4.22 -0.79 -17.80
CA LYS A 92 -5.27 -0.30 -18.71
C LYS A 92 -6.43 -1.29 -18.79
N ILE A 93 -6.12 -2.58 -18.92
CA ILE A 93 -7.13 -3.66 -18.95
C ILE A 93 -7.92 -3.69 -17.65
N ALA A 94 -7.25 -3.66 -16.49
CA ALA A 94 -7.91 -3.65 -15.19
C ALA A 94 -8.85 -2.44 -15.00
N LYS A 95 -8.45 -1.25 -15.49
CA LYS A 95 -9.30 -0.06 -15.47
C LYS A 95 -10.55 -0.22 -16.36
N VAL A 96 -10.38 -0.77 -17.54
CA VAL A 96 -11.51 -1.01 -18.46
C VAL A 96 -12.43 -2.07 -17.89
N GLN A 97 -11.87 -3.15 -17.33
CA GLN A 97 -12.64 -4.21 -16.69
C GLN A 97 -13.48 -3.68 -15.53
N SER A 98 -12.89 -2.93 -14.60
CA SER A 98 -13.63 -2.34 -13.47
C SER A 98 -14.71 -1.35 -13.93
N ALA A 99 -14.46 -0.58 -15.00
CA ALA A 99 -15.45 0.31 -15.57
C ALA A 99 -16.62 -0.43 -16.24
N LEU A 100 -16.34 -1.57 -16.88
CA LEU A 100 -17.36 -2.45 -17.47
C LEU A 100 -18.18 -3.16 -16.40
N GLU A 101 -17.53 -3.69 -15.37
CA GLU A 101 -18.20 -4.30 -14.22
C GLU A 101 -19.13 -3.30 -13.52
N TYR A 102 -18.68 -2.07 -13.32
CA TYR A 102 -19.49 -1.01 -12.74
C TYR A 102 -20.71 -0.66 -13.62
N LYS A 103 -20.54 -0.59 -14.95
CA LYS A 103 -21.65 -0.35 -15.89
C LYS A 103 -22.62 -1.53 -15.92
N LEU A 104 -22.10 -2.76 -15.94
CA LEU A 104 -22.91 -3.98 -15.95
C LEU A 104 -23.70 -4.13 -14.63
N CYS A 105 -23.03 -3.91 -13.49
CA CYS A 105 -23.67 -3.96 -12.18
C CYS A 105 -24.78 -2.90 -12.04
N ARG A 106 -24.55 -1.70 -12.59
CA ARG A 106 -25.55 -0.63 -12.59
C ARG A 106 -26.74 -0.94 -13.52
N PHE A 107 -26.48 -1.62 -14.65
CA PHE A 107 -27.55 -2.03 -15.56
C PHE A 107 -28.37 -3.18 -14.96
N THR A 108 -27.71 -4.21 -14.42
CA THR A 108 -28.37 -5.35 -13.76
C THR A 108 -29.09 -4.94 -12.48
N LEU A 109 -28.54 -4.03 -11.68
CA LEU A 109 -29.21 -3.49 -10.50
C LEU A 109 -30.46 -2.68 -10.89
N CYS A 110 -30.42 -1.87 -11.94
CA CYS A 110 -31.60 -1.14 -12.43
C CYS A 110 -32.69 -2.06 -12.97
N GLU A 111 -32.33 -3.15 -13.64
CA GLU A 111 -33.32 -4.14 -14.09
C GLU A 111 -33.83 -5.04 -12.95
N LEU A 112 -32.97 -5.41 -11.99
CA LEU A 112 -33.35 -6.19 -10.83
C LEU A 112 -34.21 -5.40 -9.84
N PHE A 113 -33.96 -4.11 -9.66
CA PHE A 113 -34.85 -3.25 -8.87
C PHE A 113 -36.22 -3.03 -9.53
N LYS A 114 -36.32 -3.22 -10.84
CA LYS A 114 -37.63 -3.21 -11.54
C LYS A 114 -38.38 -4.53 -11.48
N LYS A 115 -37.77 -5.63 -11.06
CA LYS A 115 -38.33 -6.97 -11.27
C LYS A 115 -38.43 -7.87 -10.07
N ALA A 116 -38.10 -7.51 -8.88
CA ALA A 116 -38.41 -8.33 -7.70
C ALA A 116 -37.54 -8.00 -6.48
N GLU A 117 -38.14 -7.94 -5.36
CA GLU A 117 -37.77 -8.49 -4.07
C GLU A 117 -36.64 -9.53 -4.20
N PHE A 118 -35.39 -9.15 -4.07
CA PHE A 118 -34.33 -10.15 -3.97
C PHE A 118 -33.27 -9.80 -2.94
N ASN A 119 -33.45 -10.51 -1.84
CA ASN A 119 -32.47 -11.11 -0.96
C ASN A 119 -31.12 -10.39 -0.72
N TYR A 120 -31.02 -9.93 0.48
CA TYR A 120 -29.92 -9.32 1.22
C TYR A 120 -28.59 -10.09 1.22
N ILE A 121 -28.49 -11.25 0.59
CA ILE A 121 -27.34 -12.17 0.71
C ILE A 121 -26.18 -11.84 -0.23
N LEU A 122 -26.41 -11.11 -1.31
CA LEU A 122 -25.37 -10.80 -2.31
C LEU A 122 -24.53 -9.55 -1.97
N LEU A 123 -24.98 -8.70 -1.09
CA LEU A 123 -24.30 -7.47 -0.68
C LEU A 123 -23.14 -7.71 0.31
N VAL A 124 -23.09 -8.85 0.96
CA VAL A 124 -22.07 -9.19 1.97
C VAL A 124 -20.81 -9.81 1.33
N ARG A 125 -20.90 -10.33 0.11
CA ARG A 125 -19.80 -11.08 -0.53
C ARG A 125 -18.85 -10.22 -1.38
N PHE A 126 -19.13 -8.94 -1.53
CA PHE A 126 -18.30 -7.99 -2.34
C PHE A 126 -17.50 -6.98 -1.52
N LYS A 127 -17.37 -7.21 -0.21
CA LYS A 127 -16.64 -6.31 0.71
C LYS A 127 -15.38 -6.96 1.31
N LEU A 128 -14.74 -7.85 0.54
CA LEU A 128 -13.40 -8.35 0.86
C LEU A 128 -12.43 -8.03 -0.26
#